data_b2cb25748d50e81b25e322ebfd0ca79e
#
_entry.id   b2cb25748d50e81b25e322ebfd0ca79e
#
_cell.length_a   1.000
_cell.length_b   1.000
_cell.length_c   1.000
_cell.angle_alpha   90.00
_cell.angle_beta   90.00
_cell.angle_gamma   90.00
#
_symmetry.space_group_name_H-M   'P 1'
#
loop_
_entity.id
_entity.type
_entity.pdbx_description
1 polymer ?
#
loop_
_entity_poly.entity_id
_entity_poly.type
_entity_poly.pdbx_seq_one_letter_code
_entity_poly.pdbx_strand_id
1 'polypeptide(L)'
;TRKESSAASDVYKRQAFNPAVVYLSASASEDVNSLDISLVAITCCSTPFTEIIRVKKANLRSLLASFYETTSLNKDNRESIRYGQELYSLIFSSVDKFLGSQSVDTVLVFSDQAFQALPLGSMHDGNSFLASRYTFTISPSLALTNFPYQSIPRRNLLYLSSISFGSLQPLTSVYGERKRLLELNNVRSIADQDFVPATIGEAFENQDYSMLHISAHADFMQGDPLRSVIYTNKGWFGFKDFRRLRLKRLNNPLDIVSLSACRTALGDPVSELGFSGLALQSGSRTAIGSQWFVDDSVTSAFFVHFYRLIDAGHSKLVAFRYTQRAFLDGSIRISGSEIVGRNGEALADSLSKTQLERYRSGLSHPYFWAGIQMIGLPW
;
A
#
# COMPACT_ATOMS: atom_id res chain seq x y z
N THR A 1 0.76 22.55 28.69
CA THR A 1 -0.11 22.84 27.53
C THR A 1 0.59 23.58 26.40
N ARG A 2 1.35 24.69 26.62
CA ARG A 2 2.15 25.34 25.55
C ARG A 2 3.44 24.60 25.20
N LYS A 3 4.08 23.88 26.11
CA LYS A 3 5.28 23.06 25.84
C LYS A 3 4.96 21.77 25.07
N GLU A 4 3.81 21.17 25.29
CA GLU A 4 3.37 19.94 24.55
C GLU A 4 3.00 20.28 23.09
N SER A 5 2.40 21.44 22.83
CA SER A 5 2.13 21.88 21.46
C SER A 5 3.41 22.23 20.67
N SER A 6 4.44 22.70 21.35
CA SER A 6 5.75 23.00 20.77
C SER A 6 6.51 21.71 20.45
N ALA A 7 6.52 20.72 21.35
CA ALA A 7 7.17 19.42 21.10
C ALA A 7 6.51 18.64 19.95
N ALA A 8 5.19 18.62 19.90
CA ALA A 8 4.46 18.02 18.78
C ALA A 8 4.74 18.75 17.45
N SER A 9 4.81 20.09 17.46
CA SER A 9 5.17 20.89 16.30
C SER A 9 6.60 20.65 15.85
N ASP A 10 7.54 20.43 16.76
CA ASP A 10 8.95 20.18 16.44
C ASP A 10 9.20 18.76 15.92
N VAL A 11 8.46 17.75 16.40
CA VAL A 11 8.45 16.40 15.84
C VAL A 11 7.88 16.43 14.41
N TYR A 12 6.84 17.22 14.17
CA TYR A 12 6.23 17.38 12.85
C TYR A 12 7.14 18.11 11.85
N LYS A 13 7.88 19.12 12.31
CA LYS A 13 8.88 19.84 11.48
C LYS A 13 10.11 18.98 11.15
N ARG A 14 10.45 18.01 12.00
CA ARG A 14 11.57 17.07 11.76
C ARG A 14 11.18 15.92 10.82
N GLN A 15 9.91 15.74 10.51
CA GLN A 15 9.39 14.79 9.53
C GLN A 15 9.09 15.47 8.18
N ALA A 16 9.78 16.56 7.87
CA ALA A 16 9.66 17.21 6.57
C ALA A 16 10.03 16.21 5.47
N PHE A 17 9.05 15.87 4.64
CA PHE A 17 9.23 15.11 3.41
C PHE A 17 9.36 16.08 2.25
N ASN A 18 10.17 15.70 1.26
CA ASN A 18 10.36 16.47 0.04
C ASN A 18 9.66 15.75 -1.13
N PRO A 19 8.40 16.11 -1.44
CA PRO A 19 7.62 15.40 -2.41
C PRO A 19 7.90 15.84 -3.85
N ALA A 20 7.77 14.90 -4.77
CA ALA A 20 7.60 15.15 -6.19
C ALA A 20 6.30 14.53 -6.70
N VAL A 21 5.75 15.12 -7.75
CA VAL A 21 4.66 14.52 -8.53
C VAL A 21 5.26 13.99 -9.81
N VAL A 22 4.98 12.74 -10.13
CA VAL A 22 5.41 12.09 -11.38
C VAL A 22 4.20 11.61 -12.16
N TYR A 23 4.09 12.09 -13.40
CA TYR A 23 3.12 11.61 -14.36
C TYR A 23 3.80 10.62 -15.30
N LEU A 24 3.20 9.45 -15.47
CA LEU A 24 3.68 8.37 -16.33
C LEU A 24 2.54 7.89 -17.22
N SER A 25 2.65 8.12 -18.52
CA SER A 25 1.61 7.75 -19.48
C SER A 25 2.18 7.15 -20.76
N ALA A 26 1.40 6.32 -21.44
CA ALA A 26 1.73 5.76 -22.73
C ALA A 26 0.70 6.17 -23.77
N SER A 27 1.16 6.68 -24.91
CA SER A 27 0.33 7.08 -26.04
C SER A 27 0.76 6.35 -27.32
N ALA A 28 -0.13 6.34 -28.31
CA ALA A 28 0.22 5.81 -29.63
C ALA A 28 1.33 6.65 -30.26
N SER A 29 2.36 5.99 -30.78
CA SER A 29 3.41 6.62 -31.57
C SER A 29 3.00 6.68 -33.03
N GLU A 30 3.71 7.49 -33.83
CA GLU A 30 3.60 7.49 -35.29
C GLU A 30 3.89 6.10 -35.90
N ASP A 31 4.83 5.36 -35.33
CA ASP A 31 5.04 3.95 -35.64
C ASP A 31 4.00 3.10 -34.93
N VAL A 32 3.14 2.45 -35.67
CA VAL A 32 2.02 1.62 -35.20
C VAL A 32 2.45 0.51 -34.24
N ASN A 33 3.70 0.06 -34.32
CA ASN A 33 4.30 -0.96 -33.46
C ASN A 33 4.99 -0.38 -32.22
N SER A 34 4.99 0.93 -32.06
CA SER A 34 5.64 1.63 -30.94
C SER A 34 4.64 2.37 -30.06
N LEU A 35 5.07 2.72 -28.87
CA LEU A 35 4.41 3.62 -27.94
C LEU A 35 5.38 4.73 -27.56
N ASP A 36 4.86 5.92 -27.35
CA ASP A 36 5.59 7.02 -26.75
C ASP A 36 5.20 7.08 -25.26
N ILE A 37 6.18 6.82 -24.38
CA ILE A 37 6.03 6.92 -22.92
C ILE A 37 6.40 8.35 -22.54
N SER A 38 5.45 9.07 -21.98
CA SER A 38 5.64 10.44 -21.49
C SER A 38 5.88 10.42 -19.99
N LEU A 39 6.97 11.04 -19.57
CA LEU A 39 7.37 11.24 -18.18
C LEU A 39 7.40 12.73 -17.88
N VAL A 40 6.69 13.15 -16.82
CA VAL A 40 6.75 14.51 -16.29
C VAL A 40 6.98 14.42 -14.81
N ALA A 41 8.04 15.05 -14.30
CA ALA A 41 8.30 15.14 -12.87
C ALA A 41 8.30 16.60 -12.43
N ILE A 42 7.56 16.89 -11.35
CA ILE A 42 7.36 18.23 -10.80
C ILE A 42 7.78 18.23 -9.33
N THR A 43 8.62 19.17 -8.96
CA THR A 43 8.98 19.48 -7.57
C THR A 43 8.56 20.90 -7.22
N CYS A 44 8.61 21.28 -5.96
CA CYS A 44 8.17 22.61 -5.52
C CYS A 44 8.99 23.78 -6.10
N CYS A 45 10.27 23.55 -6.44
CA CYS A 45 11.24 24.64 -6.57
C CYS A 45 12.14 24.57 -7.80
N SER A 46 11.83 23.71 -8.77
CA SER A 46 12.58 23.58 -10.04
C SER A 46 11.65 23.59 -11.25
N THR A 47 12.24 23.81 -12.43
CA THR A 47 11.51 23.61 -13.68
C THR A 47 11.10 22.14 -13.80
N PRO A 48 9.89 21.83 -14.28
CA PRO A 48 9.48 20.46 -14.50
C PRO A 48 10.45 19.70 -15.42
N PHE A 49 10.77 18.48 -15.01
CA PHE A 49 11.45 17.52 -15.91
C PHE A 49 10.42 16.91 -16.85
N THR A 50 10.77 16.82 -18.13
CA THR A 50 9.92 16.18 -19.16
C THR A 50 10.77 15.31 -20.07
N GLU A 51 10.29 14.12 -20.37
CA GLU A 51 10.93 13.18 -21.29
C GLU A 51 9.88 12.38 -22.06
N ILE A 52 10.15 12.08 -23.32
CA ILE A 52 9.37 11.15 -24.14
C ILE A 52 10.29 10.03 -24.60
N ILE A 53 9.92 8.80 -24.29
CA ILE A 53 10.69 7.59 -24.60
C ILE A 53 9.90 6.75 -25.60
N ARG A 54 10.44 6.53 -26.80
CA ARG A 54 9.80 5.66 -27.79
C ARG A 54 10.23 4.21 -27.58
N VAL A 55 9.26 3.32 -27.42
CA VAL A 55 9.49 1.89 -27.17
C VAL A 55 8.64 1.02 -28.08
N LYS A 56 9.11 -0.16 -28.45
CA LYS A 56 8.32 -1.17 -29.16
C LYS A 56 7.26 -1.75 -28.20
N LYS A 57 5.99 -1.77 -28.65
CA LYS A 57 4.85 -2.30 -27.85
C LYS A 57 5.10 -3.71 -27.31
N ALA A 58 5.60 -4.60 -28.16
CA ALA A 58 5.87 -5.99 -27.79
C ALA A 58 6.93 -6.09 -26.70
N ASN A 59 8.02 -5.30 -26.81
CA ASN A 59 9.11 -5.32 -25.84
C ASN A 59 8.65 -4.79 -24.46
N LEU A 60 7.95 -3.64 -24.46
CA LEU A 60 7.41 -3.09 -23.20
C LEU A 60 6.44 -4.05 -22.53
N ARG A 61 5.48 -4.61 -23.29
CA ARG A 61 4.51 -5.56 -22.75
C ARG A 61 5.18 -6.80 -22.18
N SER A 62 6.15 -7.37 -22.87
CA SER A 62 6.91 -8.54 -22.38
C SER A 62 7.69 -8.20 -21.13
N LEU A 63 8.37 -7.05 -21.08
CA LEU A 63 9.16 -6.61 -19.93
C LEU A 63 8.27 -6.38 -18.70
N LEU A 64 7.14 -5.66 -18.85
CA LEU A 64 6.18 -5.42 -17.77
C LEU A 64 5.62 -6.74 -17.24
N ALA A 65 5.23 -7.66 -18.12
CA ALA A 65 4.71 -8.96 -17.73
C ALA A 65 5.75 -9.79 -16.95
N SER A 66 6.99 -9.89 -17.45
CA SER A 66 8.06 -10.64 -16.79
C SER A 66 8.43 -10.01 -15.43
N PHE A 67 8.51 -8.69 -15.34
CA PHE A 67 8.77 -7.99 -14.09
C PHE A 67 7.67 -8.24 -13.07
N TYR A 68 6.40 -8.11 -13.48
CA TYR A 68 5.26 -8.38 -12.60
C TYR A 68 5.26 -9.84 -12.13
N GLU A 69 5.43 -10.79 -13.04
CA GLU A 69 5.44 -12.22 -12.74
C GLU A 69 6.54 -12.61 -11.75
N THR A 70 7.78 -12.16 -11.99
CA THR A 70 8.91 -12.48 -11.10
C THR A 70 8.78 -11.84 -9.73
N THR A 71 8.15 -10.66 -9.66
CA THR A 71 7.94 -9.92 -8.41
C THR A 71 6.77 -10.49 -7.62
N SER A 72 5.62 -10.76 -8.27
CA SER A 72 4.38 -11.15 -7.60
C SER A 72 4.27 -12.64 -7.25
N LEU A 73 5.09 -13.50 -7.83
CA LEU A 73 5.06 -14.95 -7.60
C LEU A 73 6.20 -15.49 -6.73
N ASN A 74 6.98 -14.62 -6.08
CA ASN A 74 8.13 -14.99 -5.25
C ASN A 74 9.10 -15.95 -5.97
N LYS A 75 9.41 -15.63 -7.23
CA LYS A 75 10.39 -16.36 -8.04
C LYS A 75 11.82 -15.98 -7.64
N ASP A 76 12.81 -16.46 -8.39
CA ASP A 76 14.22 -16.15 -8.13
C ASP A 76 14.44 -14.62 -8.05
N ASN A 77 14.98 -14.16 -6.92
CA ASN A 77 15.24 -12.73 -6.69
C ASN A 77 16.16 -12.12 -7.76
N ARG A 78 17.07 -12.91 -8.35
CA ARG A 78 17.94 -12.46 -9.45
C ARG A 78 17.15 -12.07 -10.69
N GLU A 79 16.10 -12.81 -11.03
CA GLU A 79 15.24 -12.48 -12.16
C GLU A 79 14.41 -11.22 -11.87
N SER A 80 13.86 -11.09 -10.66
CA SER A 80 13.15 -9.88 -10.25
C SER A 80 14.05 -8.64 -10.32
N ILE A 81 15.29 -8.75 -9.82
CA ILE A 81 16.30 -7.68 -9.94
C ILE A 81 16.61 -7.37 -11.39
N ARG A 82 16.87 -8.38 -12.23
CA ARG A 82 17.21 -8.20 -13.65
C ARG A 82 16.12 -7.45 -14.41
N TYR A 83 14.89 -7.91 -14.33
CA TYR A 83 13.77 -7.22 -14.98
C TYR A 83 13.49 -5.83 -14.39
N GLY A 84 13.69 -5.70 -13.08
CA GLY A 84 13.63 -4.41 -12.39
C GLY A 84 14.69 -3.43 -12.89
N GLN A 85 15.91 -3.89 -13.20
CA GLN A 85 16.99 -3.09 -13.80
C GLN A 85 16.70 -2.71 -15.25
N GLU A 86 16.21 -3.65 -16.03
CA GLU A 86 15.84 -3.38 -17.43
C GLU A 86 14.74 -2.31 -17.48
N LEU A 87 13.72 -2.44 -16.64
CA LEU A 87 12.61 -1.49 -16.58
C LEU A 87 13.05 -0.12 -16.04
N TYR A 88 13.86 -0.09 -14.98
CA TYR A 88 14.48 1.12 -14.46
C TYR A 88 15.27 1.87 -15.55
N SER A 89 16.14 1.16 -16.25
CA SER A 89 16.97 1.75 -17.31
C SER A 89 16.13 2.29 -18.46
N LEU A 90 15.02 1.62 -18.77
CA LEU A 90 14.14 2.02 -19.87
C LEU A 90 13.29 3.25 -19.54
N ILE A 91 12.67 3.31 -18.36
CA ILE A 91 11.62 4.30 -18.10
C ILE A 91 11.86 5.19 -16.88
N PHE A 92 12.84 4.93 -16.01
CA PHE A 92 12.93 5.67 -14.75
C PHE A 92 14.30 6.30 -14.49
N SER A 93 15.37 5.87 -15.15
CA SER A 93 16.74 6.29 -14.84
C SER A 93 16.96 7.81 -14.96
N SER A 94 16.35 8.46 -15.95
CA SER A 94 16.46 9.92 -16.17
C SER A 94 15.70 10.70 -15.09
N VAL A 95 14.48 10.24 -14.76
CA VAL A 95 13.66 10.81 -13.67
C VAL A 95 14.36 10.64 -12.34
N ASP A 96 14.97 9.48 -12.06
CA ASP A 96 15.70 9.22 -10.81
C ASP A 96 16.86 10.22 -10.61
N LYS A 97 17.60 10.52 -11.66
CA LYS A 97 18.68 11.55 -11.61
C LYS A 97 18.10 12.92 -11.26
N PHE A 98 16.97 13.30 -11.86
CA PHE A 98 16.29 14.55 -11.56
C PHE A 98 15.80 14.57 -10.09
N LEU A 99 15.08 13.54 -9.64
CA LEU A 99 14.57 13.43 -8.28
C LEU A 99 15.70 13.47 -7.24
N GLY A 100 16.81 12.76 -7.50
CA GLY A 100 17.99 12.76 -6.64
C GLY A 100 18.64 14.14 -6.53
N SER A 101 18.74 14.89 -7.64
CA SER A 101 19.28 16.26 -7.65
C SER A 101 18.44 17.24 -6.82
N GLN A 102 17.16 16.95 -6.65
CA GLN A 102 16.21 17.72 -5.85
C GLN A 102 16.04 17.19 -4.42
N SER A 103 16.82 16.17 -4.02
CA SER A 103 16.71 15.51 -2.70
C SER A 103 15.30 15.00 -2.38
N VAL A 104 14.54 14.58 -3.39
CA VAL A 104 13.18 14.04 -3.23
C VAL A 104 13.25 12.75 -2.42
N ASP A 105 12.28 12.54 -1.56
CA ASP A 105 12.12 11.32 -0.76
C ASP A 105 10.75 10.66 -0.90
N THR A 106 9.79 11.38 -1.47
CA THR A 106 8.40 10.95 -1.63
C THR A 106 7.94 11.23 -3.05
N VAL A 107 7.39 10.23 -3.72
CA VAL A 107 6.95 10.34 -5.11
C VAL A 107 5.46 10.01 -5.20
N LEU A 108 4.65 11.02 -5.52
CA LEU A 108 3.24 10.86 -5.82
C LEU A 108 3.09 10.58 -7.32
N VAL A 109 2.66 9.37 -7.66
CA VAL A 109 2.59 8.89 -9.04
C VAL A 109 1.17 8.97 -9.58
N PHE A 110 1.02 9.61 -10.71
CA PHE A 110 -0.15 9.57 -11.56
C PHE A 110 0.19 8.77 -12.81
N SER A 111 -0.45 7.64 -12.99
CA SER A 111 -0.17 6.78 -14.14
C SER A 111 -1.45 6.38 -14.87
N ASP A 112 -1.34 6.16 -16.18
CA ASP A 112 -2.41 5.52 -16.93
C ASP A 112 -2.50 4.01 -16.65
N GLN A 113 -3.52 3.36 -17.22
CA GLN A 113 -3.78 1.94 -16.99
C GLN A 113 -2.58 1.02 -17.27
N ALA A 114 -1.68 1.40 -18.19
CA ALA A 114 -0.53 0.58 -18.54
C ALA A 114 0.49 0.46 -17.40
N PHE A 115 0.53 1.44 -16.50
CA PHE A 115 1.52 1.55 -15.43
C PHE A 115 0.93 1.55 -14.01
N GLN A 116 -0.40 1.51 -13.87
CA GLN A 116 -1.06 1.56 -12.54
C GLN A 116 -0.66 0.39 -11.63
N ALA A 117 -0.42 -0.78 -12.24
CA ALA A 117 0.01 -1.98 -11.56
C ALA A 117 1.51 -2.06 -11.28
N LEU A 118 2.27 -1.04 -11.69
CA LEU A 118 3.71 -1.12 -11.62
C LEU A 118 4.21 -0.87 -10.19
N PRO A 119 4.81 -1.86 -9.52
CA PRO A 119 5.38 -1.68 -8.20
C PRO A 119 6.72 -0.92 -8.29
N LEU A 120 6.65 0.39 -8.56
CA LEU A 120 7.82 1.24 -8.83
C LEU A 120 8.93 1.10 -7.79
N GLY A 121 8.57 0.92 -6.51
CA GLY A 121 9.54 0.72 -5.44
C GLY A 121 10.41 -0.52 -5.60
N SER A 122 9.96 -1.53 -6.36
CA SER A 122 10.71 -2.75 -6.64
C SER A 122 11.58 -2.70 -7.92
N MET A 123 11.58 -1.59 -8.66
CA MET A 123 12.62 -1.37 -9.64
C MET A 123 13.99 -1.27 -8.98
N HIS A 124 15.05 -1.68 -9.68
CA HIS A 124 16.41 -1.76 -9.16
C HIS A 124 17.38 -0.95 -10.03
N ASP A 125 18.20 -0.09 -9.44
CA ASP A 125 19.12 0.79 -10.16
C ASP A 125 20.50 0.16 -10.48
N GLY A 126 20.66 -1.12 -10.13
CA GLY A 126 21.94 -1.83 -10.17
C GLY A 126 22.55 -2.02 -8.78
N ASN A 127 22.26 -1.14 -7.83
CA ASN A 127 22.80 -1.17 -6.47
C ASN A 127 21.71 -1.46 -5.41
N SER A 128 20.49 -0.92 -5.62
CA SER A 128 19.41 -1.02 -4.64
C SER A 128 18.03 -0.91 -5.28
N PHE A 129 17.02 -1.39 -4.57
CA PHE A 129 15.62 -1.12 -4.93
C PHE A 129 15.27 0.35 -4.71
N LEU A 130 14.41 0.91 -5.56
CA LEU A 130 14.01 2.32 -5.44
C LEU A 130 13.30 2.65 -4.11
N ALA A 131 12.63 1.69 -3.50
CA ALA A 131 12.01 1.83 -2.18
C ALA A 131 13.03 2.12 -1.06
N SER A 132 14.33 1.86 -1.26
CA SER A 132 15.38 2.28 -0.33
C SER A 132 15.55 3.80 -0.26
N ARG A 133 15.25 4.51 -1.35
CA ARG A 133 15.38 5.98 -1.47
C ARG A 133 14.04 6.70 -1.42
N TYR A 134 13.06 6.19 -2.15
CA TYR A 134 11.77 6.85 -2.32
C TYR A 134 10.64 6.08 -1.62
N THR A 135 9.64 6.81 -1.17
CA THR A 135 8.33 6.25 -0.85
C THR A 135 7.39 6.60 -1.99
N PHE A 136 6.88 5.59 -2.68
CA PHE A 136 5.91 5.79 -3.75
C PHE A 136 4.50 5.75 -3.20
N THR A 137 3.66 6.67 -3.68
CA THR A 137 2.22 6.64 -3.48
C THR A 137 1.54 6.79 -4.83
N ILE A 138 0.46 6.05 -5.05
CA ILE A 138 -0.26 6.08 -6.33
C ILE A 138 -1.50 6.94 -6.14
N SER A 139 -1.74 7.86 -7.05
CA SER A 139 -3.00 8.60 -7.10
C SER A 139 -3.75 8.29 -8.40
N PRO A 140 -4.98 7.78 -8.30
CA PRO A 140 -5.76 7.46 -9.50
C PRO A 140 -6.24 8.69 -10.24
N SER A 141 -6.34 9.84 -9.56
CA SER A 141 -6.80 11.11 -10.16
C SER A 141 -6.41 12.29 -9.29
N LEU A 142 -6.05 13.41 -9.93
CA LEU A 142 -5.79 14.67 -9.24
C LEU A 142 -7.04 15.17 -8.47
N ALA A 143 -8.22 14.94 -9.02
CA ALA A 143 -9.48 15.31 -8.37
C ALA A 143 -9.75 14.55 -7.05
N LEU A 144 -9.21 13.37 -6.88
CA LEU A 144 -9.29 12.57 -5.65
C LEU A 144 -8.23 12.97 -4.61
N THR A 145 -7.26 13.81 -4.98
CA THR A 145 -6.16 14.24 -4.10
C THR A 145 -6.33 15.65 -3.54
N ASN A 146 -7.42 16.34 -3.89
CA ASN A 146 -7.65 17.75 -3.49
C ASN A 146 -8.23 17.86 -2.08
N PHE A 147 -7.50 17.32 -1.08
CA PHE A 147 -7.82 17.55 0.32
C PHE A 147 -6.79 18.51 0.93
N PRO A 148 -7.25 19.62 1.57
CA PRO A 148 -6.33 20.46 2.32
C PRO A 148 -5.66 19.64 3.42
N TYR A 149 -4.39 19.93 3.68
CA TYR A 149 -3.69 19.36 4.82
C TYR A 149 -4.47 19.67 6.10
N GLN A 150 -4.84 18.63 6.81
CA GLN A 150 -5.46 18.77 8.14
C GLN A 150 -4.67 17.89 9.10
N SER A 151 -4.20 18.51 10.18
CA SER A 151 -3.66 17.75 11.31
C SER A 151 -4.76 16.84 11.86
N ILE A 152 -4.47 15.55 12.01
CA ILE A 152 -5.42 14.61 12.59
C ILE A 152 -5.17 14.55 14.08
N PRO A 153 -6.06 15.13 14.90
CA PRO A 153 -5.82 15.25 16.33
C PRO A 153 -5.95 13.93 17.08
N ARG A 154 -6.60 12.92 16.50
CA ARG A 154 -6.81 11.61 17.12
C ARG A 154 -6.45 10.50 16.14
N ARG A 155 -5.65 9.54 16.60
CA ARG A 155 -5.21 8.36 15.84
C ARG A 155 -5.93 7.11 16.37
N ASN A 156 -7.25 7.12 16.30
CA ASN A 156 -8.08 6.03 16.75
C ASN A 156 -8.26 5.04 15.60
N LEU A 157 -7.89 3.79 15.84
CA LEU A 157 -8.00 2.69 14.87
C LEU A 157 -9.21 1.82 15.18
N LEU A 158 -10.07 1.62 14.20
CA LEU A 158 -11.07 0.56 14.20
C LEU A 158 -10.54 -0.62 13.40
N TYR A 159 -10.34 -1.75 14.07
CA TYR A 159 -9.90 -3.01 13.46
C TYR A 159 -11.07 -3.95 13.26
N LEU A 160 -11.34 -4.31 12.02
CA LEU A 160 -12.43 -5.18 11.60
C LEU A 160 -11.87 -6.49 11.07
N SER A 161 -12.26 -7.63 11.66
CA SER A 161 -11.69 -8.90 11.24
C SER A 161 -12.58 -10.09 11.54
N SER A 162 -12.38 -11.17 10.79
CA SER A 162 -12.88 -12.49 11.16
C SER A 162 -11.85 -13.56 10.82
N ILE A 163 -11.80 -14.61 11.62
CA ILE A 163 -10.99 -15.80 11.32
C ILE A 163 -11.77 -16.71 10.38
N SER A 164 -13.09 -16.80 10.54
CA SER A 164 -13.96 -17.74 9.84
C SER A 164 -14.96 -17.02 8.97
N PHE A 165 -15.18 -17.51 7.76
CA PHE A 165 -16.05 -16.94 6.72
C PHE A 165 -16.91 -18.03 6.03
N GLY A 166 -17.61 -18.83 6.81
CA GLY A 166 -18.44 -19.91 6.29
C GLY A 166 -17.63 -20.97 5.55
N SER A 167 -17.81 -21.08 4.22
CA SER A 167 -17.10 -22.05 3.39
C SER A 167 -15.73 -21.60 2.89
N LEU A 168 -15.34 -20.35 3.13
CA LEU A 168 -14.03 -19.85 2.72
C LEU A 168 -12.93 -20.33 3.69
N GLN A 169 -11.70 -20.34 3.21
CA GLN A 169 -10.55 -20.76 4.00
C GLN A 169 -10.35 -19.84 5.21
N PRO A 170 -10.14 -20.36 6.44
CA PRO A 170 -9.89 -19.53 7.60
C PRO A 170 -8.64 -18.65 7.44
N LEU A 171 -8.68 -17.42 7.93
CA LEU A 171 -7.54 -16.50 8.01
C LEU A 171 -6.89 -16.61 9.39
N THR A 172 -6.04 -17.61 9.58
CA THR A 172 -5.50 -17.97 10.91
C THR A 172 -4.52 -16.91 11.48
N SER A 173 -3.80 -16.19 10.63
CA SER A 173 -2.88 -15.11 11.03
C SER A 173 -3.60 -13.90 11.63
N VAL A 174 -4.88 -13.70 11.30
CA VAL A 174 -5.73 -12.62 11.84
C VAL A 174 -5.84 -12.65 13.36
N TYR A 175 -5.79 -13.83 13.99
CA TYR A 175 -5.81 -13.92 15.43
C TYR A 175 -4.59 -13.24 16.09
N GLY A 176 -3.39 -13.54 15.59
CA GLY A 176 -2.14 -12.94 16.08
C GLY A 176 -2.04 -11.45 15.75
N GLU A 177 -2.50 -11.03 14.58
CA GLU A 177 -2.58 -9.63 14.16
C GLU A 177 -3.48 -8.84 15.13
N ARG A 178 -4.71 -9.32 15.36
CA ARG A 178 -5.67 -8.71 16.28
C ARG A 178 -5.10 -8.54 17.68
N LYS A 179 -4.51 -9.61 18.22
CA LYS A 179 -3.88 -9.58 19.54
C LYS A 179 -2.85 -8.46 19.65
N ARG A 180 -1.97 -8.33 18.68
CA ARG A 180 -0.89 -7.31 18.68
C ARG A 180 -1.38 -5.90 18.44
N LEU A 181 -2.40 -5.73 17.60
CA LEU A 181 -2.99 -4.41 17.37
C LEU A 181 -3.75 -3.92 18.61
N LEU A 182 -4.39 -4.80 19.38
CA LEU A 182 -5.07 -4.45 20.64
C LEU A 182 -4.11 -4.10 21.78
N GLU A 183 -2.80 -4.37 21.65
CA GLU A 183 -1.76 -3.90 22.57
C GLU A 183 -1.44 -2.41 22.36
N LEU A 184 -1.83 -1.82 21.22
CA LEU A 184 -1.60 -0.42 20.89
C LEU A 184 -2.62 0.51 21.52
N ASN A 185 -2.25 1.79 21.63
CA ASN A 185 -3.17 2.80 22.16
C ASN A 185 -4.31 3.08 21.17
N ASN A 186 -5.50 3.36 21.70
CA ASN A 186 -6.66 3.82 20.92
C ASN A 186 -7.09 2.87 19.78
N VAL A 187 -6.99 1.58 20.00
CA VAL A 187 -7.49 0.54 19.09
C VAL A 187 -8.77 -0.08 19.64
N ARG A 188 -9.79 -0.17 18.81
CA ARG A 188 -11.00 -0.95 19.05
C ARG A 188 -11.15 -2.00 17.95
N SER A 189 -11.62 -3.18 18.33
CA SER A 189 -11.90 -4.27 17.41
C SER A 189 -13.37 -4.63 17.38
N ILE A 190 -13.89 -4.90 16.17
CA ILE A 190 -15.13 -5.64 15.93
C ILE A 190 -14.71 -6.89 15.19
N ALA A 191 -14.95 -8.05 15.77
CA ALA A 191 -14.36 -9.28 15.29
C ALA A 191 -15.32 -10.46 15.29
N ASP A 192 -15.03 -11.44 14.44
CA ASP A 192 -15.70 -12.72 14.37
C ASP A 192 -17.23 -12.54 14.20
N GLN A 193 -18.04 -13.08 15.10
CA GLN A 193 -19.52 -13.01 15.00
C GLN A 193 -20.11 -11.60 15.07
N ASP A 194 -19.38 -10.62 15.61
CA ASP A 194 -19.77 -9.21 15.65
C ASP A 194 -19.36 -8.45 14.39
N PHE A 195 -18.49 -9.04 13.56
CA PHE A 195 -18.09 -8.47 12.29
C PHE A 195 -19.17 -8.71 11.23
N VAL A 196 -20.22 -7.91 11.27
CA VAL A 196 -21.36 -7.94 10.34
C VAL A 196 -21.64 -6.53 9.77
N PRO A 197 -22.31 -6.38 8.63
CA PRO A 197 -22.55 -5.09 8.00
C PRO A 197 -23.22 -4.04 8.91
N ALA A 198 -24.13 -4.46 9.79
CA ALA A 198 -24.82 -3.57 10.71
C ALA A 198 -23.86 -2.92 11.73
N THR A 199 -23.05 -3.73 12.40
CA THR A 199 -22.10 -3.24 13.44
C THR A 199 -20.99 -2.37 12.84
N ILE A 200 -20.58 -2.63 11.59
CA ILE A 200 -19.67 -1.74 10.86
C ILE A 200 -20.35 -0.38 10.66
N GLY A 201 -21.60 -0.36 10.22
CA GLY A 201 -22.37 0.88 10.01
C GLY A 201 -22.49 1.72 11.30
N GLU A 202 -22.86 1.08 12.42
CA GLU A 202 -22.98 1.72 13.73
C GLU A 202 -21.64 2.29 14.22
N ALA A 203 -20.54 1.53 14.08
CA ALA A 203 -19.22 1.97 14.48
C ALA A 203 -18.76 3.23 13.71
N PHE A 204 -19.16 3.34 12.44
CA PHE A 204 -18.86 4.53 11.65
C PHE A 204 -19.72 5.75 11.99
N GLU A 205 -20.93 5.55 12.47
CA GLU A 205 -21.79 6.66 12.90
C GLU A 205 -21.19 7.44 14.08
N ASN A 206 -20.51 6.75 14.98
CA ASN A 206 -19.87 7.36 16.16
C ASN A 206 -18.69 8.30 15.82
N GLN A 207 -18.19 8.33 14.57
CA GLN A 207 -17.14 9.22 14.04
C GLN A 207 -15.85 9.34 14.89
N ASP A 208 -15.65 8.42 15.87
CA ASP A 208 -14.51 8.47 16.80
C ASP A 208 -13.20 7.94 16.17
N TYR A 209 -13.30 7.30 15.01
CA TYR A 209 -12.16 6.68 14.34
C TYR A 209 -11.67 7.53 13.18
N SER A 210 -10.35 7.68 13.11
CA SER A 210 -9.66 8.28 11.95
C SER A 210 -9.04 7.21 11.03
N MET A 211 -8.86 5.99 11.53
CA MET A 211 -8.26 4.89 10.77
C MET A 211 -9.15 3.65 10.82
N LEU A 212 -9.22 2.95 9.69
CA LEU A 212 -9.92 1.69 9.53
C LEU A 212 -8.94 0.64 8.99
N HIS A 213 -8.86 -0.50 9.65
CA HIS A 213 -8.17 -1.68 9.13
C HIS A 213 -9.12 -2.85 9.02
N ILE A 214 -9.19 -3.46 7.85
CA ILE A 214 -10.04 -4.61 7.55
C ILE A 214 -9.17 -5.81 7.20
N SER A 215 -9.24 -6.87 8.00
CA SER A 215 -8.61 -8.17 7.74
C SER A 215 -9.70 -9.20 7.47
N ALA A 216 -10.02 -9.37 6.19
CA ALA A 216 -11.12 -10.21 5.74
C ALA A 216 -10.91 -10.67 4.30
N HIS A 217 -11.59 -11.73 3.87
CA HIS A 217 -11.66 -12.03 2.44
C HIS A 217 -12.39 -10.92 1.69
N ALA A 218 -11.97 -10.67 0.47
CA ALA A 218 -12.61 -9.72 -0.42
C ALA A 218 -12.56 -10.21 -1.86
N ASP A 219 -13.64 -10.00 -2.61
CA ASP A 219 -13.69 -10.23 -4.05
C ASP A 219 -13.88 -8.90 -4.76
N PHE A 220 -12.92 -8.53 -5.57
CA PHE A 220 -13.03 -7.38 -6.45
C PHE A 220 -13.49 -7.83 -7.85
N MET A 221 -14.61 -7.27 -8.30
CA MET A 221 -15.17 -7.58 -9.61
C MET A 221 -14.70 -6.59 -10.65
N GLN A 222 -13.78 -7.05 -11.49
CA GLN A 222 -13.29 -6.28 -12.62
C GLN A 222 -14.42 -5.86 -13.55
N GLY A 223 -14.33 -4.62 -14.07
CA GLY A 223 -15.35 -4.06 -14.97
C GLY A 223 -16.67 -3.69 -14.31
N ASP A 224 -16.93 -4.17 -13.08
CA ASP A 224 -18.11 -3.81 -12.29
C ASP A 224 -17.77 -3.66 -10.79
N PRO A 225 -17.12 -2.56 -10.41
CA PRO A 225 -16.73 -2.32 -9.01
C PRO A 225 -17.92 -2.33 -8.03
N LEU A 226 -19.14 -2.06 -8.52
CA LEU A 226 -20.34 -2.07 -7.68
C LEU A 226 -20.70 -3.45 -7.14
N ARG A 227 -20.19 -4.51 -7.75
CA ARG A 227 -20.35 -5.91 -7.31
C ARG A 227 -19.21 -6.39 -6.41
N SER A 228 -18.20 -5.57 -6.20
CA SER A 228 -17.09 -5.89 -5.29
C SER A 228 -17.58 -5.94 -3.85
N VAL A 229 -17.12 -6.96 -3.11
CA VAL A 229 -17.57 -7.24 -1.75
C VAL A 229 -16.41 -7.59 -0.82
N ILE A 230 -16.51 -7.18 0.42
CA ILE A 230 -15.72 -7.66 1.54
C ILE A 230 -16.61 -8.63 2.32
N TYR A 231 -16.14 -9.85 2.52
CA TYR A 231 -16.88 -10.84 3.29
C TYR A 231 -16.82 -10.50 4.77
N THR A 232 -17.97 -10.59 5.42
CA THR A 232 -18.10 -10.47 6.87
C THR A 232 -18.48 -11.84 7.44
N ASN A 233 -18.59 -11.96 8.74
CA ASN A 233 -19.00 -13.24 9.36
C ASN A 233 -20.38 -13.71 8.86
N LYS A 234 -21.31 -12.75 8.68
CA LYS A 234 -22.62 -13.01 8.09
C LYS A 234 -22.94 -11.95 7.03
N GLY A 235 -22.90 -12.35 5.76
CA GLY A 235 -23.13 -11.45 4.65
C GLY A 235 -21.85 -10.78 4.13
N TRP A 236 -22.02 -9.67 3.46
CA TRP A 236 -20.92 -8.93 2.83
C TRP A 236 -21.14 -7.44 2.96
N PHE A 237 -20.03 -6.70 2.92
CA PHE A 237 -19.97 -5.25 2.91
C PHE A 237 -19.50 -4.81 1.52
N GLY A 238 -20.35 -4.15 0.77
CA GLY A 238 -20.11 -3.81 -0.63
C GLY A 238 -19.86 -2.31 -0.87
N PHE A 239 -19.69 -1.95 -2.13
CA PHE A 239 -19.47 -0.58 -2.57
C PHE A 239 -20.56 0.39 -2.09
N LYS A 240 -21.83 -0.02 -2.11
CA LYS A 240 -22.95 0.80 -1.64
C LYS A 240 -22.82 1.16 -0.17
N ASP A 241 -22.25 0.26 0.63
CA ASP A 241 -22.05 0.47 2.05
C ASP A 241 -20.91 1.46 2.29
N PHE A 242 -19.77 1.31 1.57
CA PHE A 242 -18.70 2.32 1.57
C PHE A 242 -19.20 3.71 1.18
N ARG A 243 -20.06 3.79 0.15
CA ARG A 243 -20.64 5.06 -0.28
C ARG A 243 -21.52 5.71 0.79
N ARG A 244 -22.30 4.91 1.54
CA ARG A 244 -23.08 5.40 2.67
C ARG A 244 -22.18 5.95 3.78
N LEU A 245 -21.05 5.28 4.04
CA LEU A 245 -20.07 5.77 5.02
C LEU A 245 -19.50 7.14 4.63
N ARG A 246 -19.24 7.38 3.33
CA ARG A 246 -18.79 8.68 2.83
C ARG A 246 -19.78 9.80 3.22
N LEU A 247 -21.06 9.58 2.96
CA LEU A 247 -22.08 10.58 3.25
C LEU A 247 -22.14 10.95 4.74
N LYS A 248 -21.86 9.99 5.61
CA LYS A 248 -21.83 10.20 7.08
C LYS A 248 -20.54 10.90 7.54
N ARG A 249 -19.47 10.89 6.74
CA ARG A 249 -18.14 11.40 7.09
C ARG A 249 -17.62 12.52 6.22
N LEU A 250 -18.48 13.24 5.50
CA LEU A 250 -18.08 14.33 4.62
C LEU A 250 -17.21 15.39 5.31
N ASN A 251 -17.49 15.69 6.58
CA ASN A 251 -16.75 16.69 7.36
C ASN A 251 -15.62 16.08 8.22
N ASN A 252 -15.53 14.74 8.30
CA ASN A 252 -14.52 14.03 9.07
C ASN A 252 -14.09 12.76 8.33
N PRO A 253 -13.38 12.89 7.21
CA PRO A 253 -12.93 11.76 6.40
C PRO A 253 -11.99 10.84 7.18
N LEU A 254 -11.98 9.56 6.83
CA LEU A 254 -10.95 8.65 7.32
C LEU A 254 -9.58 9.06 6.79
N ASP A 255 -8.58 9.05 7.65
CA ASP A 255 -7.21 9.31 7.23
C ASP A 255 -6.62 8.11 6.49
N ILE A 256 -6.86 6.91 7.03
CA ILE A 256 -6.34 5.66 6.48
C ILE A 256 -7.46 4.61 6.42
N VAL A 257 -7.55 3.92 5.28
CA VAL A 257 -8.26 2.65 5.15
C VAL A 257 -7.25 1.59 4.71
N SER A 258 -6.97 0.61 5.54
CA SER A 258 -6.08 -0.51 5.22
C SER A 258 -6.87 -1.78 4.99
N LEU A 259 -6.49 -2.52 3.93
CA LEU A 259 -7.09 -3.77 3.51
C LEU A 259 -6.01 -4.86 3.47
N SER A 260 -5.95 -5.69 4.50
CA SER A 260 -4.88 -6.69 4.67
C SER A 260 -5.17 -8.04 4.05
N ALA A 261 -6.36 -8.25 3.51
CA ALA A 261 -6.71 -9.48 2.82
C ALA A 261 -7.51 -9.16 1.56
N CYS A 262 -6.83 -8.97 0.46
CA CYS A 262 -7.46 -8.87 -0.84
C CYS A 262 -7.05 -10.06 -1.69
N ARG A 263 -8.00 -10.89 -2.09
CA ARG A 263 -7.82 -11.83 -3.18
C ARG A 263 -7.98 -11.04 -4.47
N THR A 264 -6.89 -10.39 -4.90
CA THR A 264 -6.85 -9.79 -6.23
C THR A 264 -6.83 -10.91 -7.26
N ALA A 265 -7.73 -10.87 -8.22
CA ALA A 265 -7.66 -11.75 -9.37
C ALA A 265 -6.32 -11.53 -10.07
N LEU A 266 -5.50 -12.57 -10.15
CA LEU A 266 -4.22 -12.57 -10.87
C LEU A 266 -4.44 -12.05 -12.30
N GLY A 267 -3.74 -11.00 -12.67
CA GLY A 267 -3.49 -10.66 -14.06
C GLY A 267 -4.31 -9.53 -14.66
N ASP A 268 -4.93 -8.65 -13.88
CA ASP A 268 -5.68 -7.53 -14.42
C ASP A 268 -5.32 -6.17 -13.81
N PRO A 269 -4.71 -5.28 -14.62
CA PRO A 269 -4.32 -3.94 -14.19
C PRO A 269 -5.48 -3.07 -13.67
N VAL A 270 -6.71 -3.32 -14.12
CA VAL A 270 -7.89 -2.53 -13.73
C VAL A 270 -8.42 -2.92 -12.35
N SER A 271 -8.16 -4.15 -11.89
CA SER A 271 -8.58 -4.60 -10.56
C SER A 271 -7.70 -4.10 -9.42
N GLU A 272 -6.54 -3.54 -9.69
CA GLU A 272 -5.54 -3.20 -8.66
C GLU A 272 -5.84 -1.92 -7.89
N LEU A 273 -6.56 -0.99 -8.47
CA LEU A 273 -7.14 0.12 -7.73
C LEU A 273 -8.43 -0.26 -7.00
N GLY A 274 -8.86 -1.51 -7.12
CA GLY A 274 -10.13 -2.04 -6.72
C GLY A 274 -10.67 -1.50 -5.41
N PHE A 275 -10.42 -2.19 -4.31
CA PHE A 275 -10.90 -1.74 -3.00
C PHE A 275 -10.23 -0.47 -2.51
N SER A 276 -8.96 -0.27 -2.82
CA SER A 276 -8.25 0.95 -2.44
C SER A 276 -8.81 2.17 -3.17
N GLY A 277 -9.13 2.04 -4.46
CA GLY A 277 -9.85 3.08 -5.21
C GLY A 277 -11.25 3.33 -4.68
N LEU A 278 -11.97 2.28 -4.28
CA LEU A 278 -13.28 2.39 -3.64
C LEU A 278 -13.19 3.10 -2.28
N ALA A 279 -12.17 2.81 -1.48
CA ALA A 279 -11.93 3.48 -0.21
C ALA A 279 -11.72 4.99 -0.41
N LEU A 280 -10.92 5.39 -1.41
CA LEU A 280 -10.73 6.81 -1.75
C LEU A 280 -12.03 7.45 -2.25
N GLN A 281 -12.76 6.80 -3.15
CA GLN A 281 -14.06 7.27 -3.63
C GLN A 281 -15.08 7.39 -2.49
N SER A 282 -14.95 6.56 -1.45
CA SER A 282 -15.76 6.62 -0.24
C SER A 282 -15.34 7.76 0.71
N GLY A 283 -14.32 8.53 0.35
CA GLY A 283 -13.90 9.72 1.07
C GLY A 283 -12.77 9.50 2.06
N SER A 284 -12.03 8.37 2.02
CA SER A 284 -10.77 8.27 2.76
C SER A 284 -9.68 9.09 2.09
N ARG A 285 -8.70 9.58 2.85
CA ARG A 285 -7.56 10.32 2.32
C ARG A 285 -6.51 9.39 1.71
N THR A 286 -6.31 8.26 2.36
CA THR A 286 -5.31 7.26 1.99
C THR A 286 -5.92 5.89 2.11
N ALA A 287 -5.65 5.04 1.13
CA ALA A 287 -5.90 3.62 1.20
C ALA A 287 -4.57 2.86 1.14
N ILE A 288 -4.47 1.74 1.87
CA ILE A 288 -3.35 0.82 1.80
C ILE A 288 -3.93 -0.56 1.49
N GLY A 289 -3.43 -1.18 0.43
CA GLY A 289 -3.88 -2.51 0.01
C GLY A 289 -2.82 -3.24 -0.79
N SER A 290 -3.04 -4.53 -1.08
CA SER A 290 -2.08 -5.34 -1.82
C SER A 290 -2.47 -5.53 -3.28
N GLN A 291 -1.51 -5.43 -4.17
CA GLN A 291 -1.64 -5.64 -5.62
C GLN A 291 -1.69 -7.12 -5.99
N TRP A 292 -1.10 -7.99 -5.21
CA TRP A 292 -1.13 -9.44 -5.37
C TRP A 292 -1.33 -10.14 -4.04
N PHE A 293 -1.54 -11.42 -4.10
CA PHE A 293 -1.67 -12.24 -2.90
C PHE A 293 -0.32 -12.33 -2.19
N VAL A 294 -0.20 -11.65 -1.07
CA VAL A 294 0.90 -11.82 -0.11
C VAL A 294 0.41 -12.78 0.97
N ASP A 295 1.32 -13.62 1.47
CA ASP A 295 1.00 -14.54 2.56
C ASP A 295 0.46 -13.80 3.80
N ASP A 296 -0.59 -14.33 4.40
CA ASP A 296 -1.30 -13.71 5.52
C ASP A 296 -0.38 -13.32 6.69
N SER A 297 0.60 -14.20 7.02
CA SER A 297 1.51 -13.95 8.14
C SER A 297 2.45 -12.77 7.86
N VAL A 298 2.88 -12.62 6.59
CA VAL A 298 3.73 -11.50 6.17
C VAL A 298 2.92 -10.21 6.11
N THR A 299 1.69 -10.28 5.60
CA THR A 299 0.76 -9.13 5.56
C THR A 299 0.44 -8.66 6.99
N SER A 300 0.15 -9.60 7.89
CA SER A 300 -0.03 -9.32 9.32
C SER A 300 1.20 -8.63 9.93
N ALA A 301 2.40 -9.17 9.69
CA ALA A 301 3.64 -8.56 10.17
C ALA A 301 3.85 -7.15 9.63
N PHE A 302 3.53 -6.90 8.36
CA PHE A 302 3.60 -5.57 7.76
C PHE A 302 2.69 -4.58 8.50
N PHE A 303 1.41 -4.91 8.68
CA PHE A 303 0.45 -3.99 9.30
C PHE A 303 0.68 -3.83 10.80
N VAL A 304 1.08 -4.87 11.52
CA VAL A 304 1.47 -4.75 12.93
C VAL A 304 2.67 -3.79 13.09
N HIS A 305 3.70 -3.93 12.26
CA HIS A 305 4.85 -3.01 12.29
C HIS A 305 4.45 -1.58 11.92
N PHE A 306 3.65 -1.42 10.86
CA PHE A 306 3.14 -0.13 10.42
C PHE A 306 2.37 0.60 11.51
N TYR A 307 1.40 -0.06 12.16
CA TYR A 307 0.59 0.57 13.20
C TYR A 307 1.37 0.81 14.49
N ARG A 308 2.36 -0.01 14.83
CA ARG A 308 3.29 0.29 15.93
C ARG A 308 4.05 1.60 15.70
N LEU A 309 4.48 1.86 14.47
CA LEU A 309 5.12 3.14 14.13
C LEU A 309 4.14 4.31 14.19
N ILE A 310 2.89 4.13 13.77
CA ILE A 310 1.83 5.13 13.93
C ILE A 310 1.60 5.43 15.42
N ASP A 311 1.50 4.40 16.26
CA ASP A 311 1.30 4.53 17.71
C ASP A 311 2.49 5.22 18.40
N ALA A 312 3.70 4.96 17.91
CA ALA A 312 4.93 5.64 18.33
C ALA A 312 5.03 7.12 17.87
N GLY A 313 4.03 7.62 17.14
CA GLY A 313 3.95 9.04 16.75
C GLY A 313 4.41 9.37 15.34
N HIS A 314 4.85 8.40 14.54
CA HIS A 314 5.22 8.64 13.14
C HIS A 314 4.01 8.99 12.27
N SER A 315 4.20 9.79 11.23
CA SER A 315 3.18 10.00 10.19
C SER A 315 2.95 8.70 9.40
N LYS A 316 1.79 8.56 8.76
CA LYS A 316 1.47 7.39 7.92
C LYS A 316 2.50 7.14 6.83
N LEU A 317 3.02 8.20 6.20
CA LEU A 317 4.05 8.11 5.18
C LEU A 317 5.37 7.55 5.74
N VAL A 318 5.81 8.08 6.89
CA VAL A 318 7.05 7.64 7.55
C VAL A 318 6.91 6.20 8.07
N ALA A 319 5.76 5.87 8.66
CA ALA A 319 5.48 4.51 9.11
C ALA A 319 5.49 3.51 7.94
N PHE A 320 4.89 3.87 6.81
CA PHE A 320 4.88 3.04 5.60
C PHE A 320 6.31 2.86 5.05
N ARG A 321 7.06 3.96 4.91
CA ARG A 321 8.47 3.94 4.48
C ARG A 321 9.33 3.03 5.33
N TYR A 322 9.26 3.19 6.65
CA TYR A 322 10.07 2.40 7.57
C TYR A 322 9.68 0.94 7.57
N THR A 323 8.40 0.63 7.40
CA THR A 323 7.94 -0.75 7.28
C THR A 323 8.48 -1.40 6.02
N GLN A 324 8.38 -0.77 4.84
CA GLN A 324 8.95 -1.33 3.61
C GLN A 324 10.48 -1.51 3.71
N ARG A 325 11.18 -0.52 4.26
CA ARG A 325 12.64 -0.60 4.45
C ARG A 325 13.05 -1.68 5.44
N ALA A 326 12.27 -1.93 6.47
CA ALA A 326 12.54 -3.00 7.44
C ALA A 326 12.44 -4.40 6.84
N PHE A 327 11.63 -4.59 5.80
CA PHE A 327 11.66 -5.80 4.98
C PHE A 327 12.92 -5.84 4.11
N LEU A 328 13.23 -4.73 3.44
CA LEU A 328 14.38 -4.62 2.52
C LEU A 328 15.73 -4.88 3.20
N ASP A 329 15.95 -4.30 4.38
CA ASP A 329 17.21 -4.38 5.12
C ASP A 329 17.31 -5.61 6.04
N GLY A 330 16.27 -6.46 6.05
CA GLY A 330 16.21 -7.66 6.88
C GLY A 330 15.98 -7.39 8.38
N SER A 331 15.61 -6.17 8.75
CA SER A 331 15.20 -5.85 10.14
C SER A 331 13.93 -6.61 10.52
N ILE A 332 13.00 -6.80 9.57
CA ILE A 332 11.91 -7.76 9.70
C ILE A 332 12.40 -9.09 9.14
N ARG A 333 12.45 -10.12 9.99
CA ARG A 333 13.05 -11.41 9.69
C ARG A 333 12.34 -12.57 10.37
N ILE A 334 12.65 -13.78 9.92
CA ILE A 334 12.20 -15.03 10.57
C ILE A 334 13.10 -15.32 11.78
N SER A 335 12.47 -15.67 12.90
CA SER A 335 13.12 -16.15 14.12
C SER A 335 12.32 -17.31 14.70
N GLY A 336 12.84 -18.53 14.61
CA GLY A 336 12.07 -19.73 14.97
C GLY A 336 10.80 -19.85 14.10
N SER A 337 9.64 -19.90 14.73
CA SER A 337 8.33 -19.94 14.07
C SER A 337 7.61 -18.58 14.04
N GLU A 338 8.37 -17.50 14.14
CA GLU A 338 7.81 -16.14 14.21
C GLU A 338 8.44 -15.24 13.14
N ILE A 339 7.70 -14.18 12.76
CA ILE A 339 8.26 -13.01 12.10
C ILE A 339 8.49 -11.97 13.19
N VAL A 340 9.73 -11.49 13.30
CA VAL A 340 10.14 -10.52 14.31
C VAL A 340 10.69 -9.25 13.68
N GLY A 341 10.54 -8.13 14.38
CA GLY A 341 11.16 -6.88 14.03
C GLY A 341 12.62 -6.77 14.49
N ARG A 342 13.19 -5.57 14.36
CA ARG A 342 14.61 -5.30 14.61
C ARG A 342 15.05 -5.70 16.02
N ASN A 343 14.26 -5.39 17.04
CA ASN A 343 14.58 -5.63 18.45
C ASN A 343 14.07 -6.99 18.95
N GLY A 344 13.63 -7.89 18.04
CA GLY A 344 13.08 -9.19 18.38
C GLY A 344 11.61 -9.18 18.80
N GLU A 345 10.92 -8.04 18.67
CA GLU A 345 9.49 -7.94 18.93
C GLU A 345 8.69 -8.78 17.91
N ALA A 346 7.79 -9.63 18.39
CA ALA A 346 6.96 -10.48 17.52
C ALA A 346 5.99 -9.64 16.69
N LEU A 347 5.97 -9.86 15.37
CA LEU A 347 5.07 -9.25 14.41
C LEU A 347 4.03 -10.24 13.89
N ALA A 348 4.40 -11.50 13.70
CA ALA A 348 3.51 -12.62 13.45
C ALA A 348 4.08 -13.89 14.09
N ASP A 349 3.23 -14.84 14.43
CA ASP A 349 3.59 -16.08 15.09
C ASP A 349 3.01 -17.31 14.39
N SER A 350 3.37 -18.49 14.91
CA SER A 350 2.77 -19.77 14.52
C SER A 350 2.95 -20.11 13.04
N LEU A 351 4.11 -19.74 12.47
CA LEU A 351 4.44 -20.09 11.09
C LEU A 351 4.49 -21.60 10.90
N SER A 352 3.78 -22.10 9.89
CA SER A 352 3.82 -23.51 9.49
C SER A 352 5.16 -23.88 8.85
N LYS A 353 5.47 -25.17 8.80
CA LYS A 353 6.67 -25.69 8.11
C LYS A 353 6.73 -25.23 6.65
N THR A 354 5.59 -25.25 5.95
CA THR A 354 5.50 -24.80 4.55
C THR A 354 5.81 -23.32 4.40
N GLN A 355 5.36 -22.48 5.36
CA GLN A 355 5.70 -21.07 5.37
C GLN A 355 7.19 -20.85 5.65
N LEU A 356 7.76 -21.54 6.63
CA LEU A 356 9.19 -21.46 6.94
C LEU A 356 10.07 -21.85 5.74
N GLU A 357 9.68 -22.90 4.99
CA GLU A 357 10.37 -23.26 3.75
C GLU A 357 10.26 -22.18 2.68
N ARG A 358 9.05 -21.59 2.50
CA ARG A 358 8.82 -20.49 1.55
C ARG A 358 9.66 -19.27 1.89
N TYR A 359 9.88 -18.99 3.17
CA TYR A 359 10.63 -17.81 3.66
C TYR A 359 12.11 -18.08 3.92
N ARG A 360 12.63 -19.26 3.59
CA ARG A 360 14.02 -19.65 3.88
C ARG A 360 15.07 -18.68 3.34
N SER A 361 14.76 -17.95 2.26
CA SER A 361 15.63 -16.92 1.68
C SER A 361 15.45 -15.54 2.32
N GLY A 362 14.70 -15.43 3.41
CA GLY A 362 14.36 -14.18 4.06
C GLY A 362 13.14 -13.49 3.43
N LEU A 363 12.84 -12.30 3.93
CA LEU A 363 11.66 -11.53 3.56
C LEU A 363 11.99 -10.27 2.72
N SER A 364 13.24 -10.13 2.25
CA SER A 364 13.67 -8.95 1.47
C SER A 364 13.23 -8.98 0.01
N HIS A 365 12.75 -10.13 -0.50
CA HIS A 365 12.22 -10.23 -1.86
C HIS A 365 11.01 -9.30 -2.04
N PRO A 366 10.90 -8.55 -3.16
CA PRO A 366 9.80 -7.62 -3.42
C PRO A 366 8.39 -8.22 -3.28
N TYR A 367 8.24 -9.53 -3.50
CA TYR A 367 6.99 -10.25 -3.27
C TYR A 367 6.35 -9.93 -1.92
N PHE A 368 7.15 -9.79 -0.86
CA PHE A 368 6.67 -9.67 0.51
C PHE A 368 6.25 -8.25 0.90
N TRP A 369 6.74 -7.22 0.21
CA TRP A 369 6.52 -5.82 0.60
C TRP A 369 6.09 -4.90 -0.53
N ALA A 370 6.52 -5.16 -1.78
CA ALA A 370 6.27 -4.25 -2.89
C ALA A 370 4.82 -4.33 -3.41
N GLY A 371 4.11 -5.42 -3.13
CA GLY A 371 2.68 -5.54 -3.43
C GLY A 371 1.81 -4.68 -2.54
N ILE A 372 2.27 -4.34 -1.33
CA ILE A 372 1.52 -3.47 -0.43
C ILE A 372 1.79 -2.03 -0.85
N GLN A 373 0.75 -1.35 -1.31
CA GLN A 373 0.82 -0.01 -1.88
C GLN A 373 0.01 0.99 -1.08
N MET A 374 0.53 2.20 -0.99
CA MET A 374 -0.20 3.36 -0.49
C MET A 374 -0.82 4.11 -1.66
N ILE A 375 -2.12 4.37 -1.59
CA ILE A 375 -2.90 5.01 -2.65
C ILE A 375 -3.58 6.24 -2.06
N GLY A 376 -3.55 7.37 -2.78
CA GLY A 376 -4.08 8.66 -2.34
C GLY A 376 -3.02 9.56 -1.72
N LEU A 377 -3.42 10.39 -0.75
CA LEU A 377 -2.55 11.41 -0.15
C LEU A 377 -1.61 10.79 0.90
N PRO A 378 -0.29 10.95 0.78
CA PRO A 378 0.66 10.40 1.74
C PRO A 378 0.74 11.21 3.06
N TRP A 379 0.17 12.42 3.13
CA TRP A 379 0.21 13.34 4.28
C TRP A 379 -1.16 13.58 4.94
#